data_22158a46774f2ee67af8a5e3013401b9
#
_entry.id   22158a46774f2ee67af8a5e3013401b9
#
_cell.length_a   1.000
_cell.length_b   1.000
_cell.length_c   1.000
_cell.angle_alpha   90.00
_cell.angle_beta   90.00
_cell.angle_gamma   90.00
#
_symmetry.space_group_name_H-M   'P 1'
#
loop_
_entity.id
_entity.type
_entity.pdbx_description
1 polymer ?
#
loop_
_entity_poly.entity_id
_entity_poly.type
_entity_poly.pdbx_seq_one_letter_code
_entity_poly.pdbx_strand_id
1 'polypeptide(L)'
;MSEMNRIDHYLSTDGIRITVADVTDAARRAQEIHHLPSLSAVILGKVLNAAAILAMDFKNHEGVSLKWVTNSPLGTIHADAYEGRYVRGFIENPDDGTIPYTPAEEAKWVSQRGKLFVTRYSLLKMPYVSAVDLADGDTASCVSDYINSSDQTLSHVEIEALTDKEGKIIRMAGFIAQLMPEGDKKLF
;
A
#
# COMPACT_ATOMS: atom_id res chain seq x y z
N MET A 1 -21.05 10.79 -7.43
CA MET A 1 -20.93 10.20 -6.08
C MET A 1 -19.58 9.50 -6.07
N SER A 2 -18.65 9.98 -5.23
CA SER A 2 -17.37 9.28 -5.04
C SER A 2 -17.70 7.95 -4.37
N GLU A 3 -17.45 6.83 -5.04
CA GLU A 3 -17.51 5.53 -4.37
C GLU A 3 -16.42 5.52 -3.30
N MET A 4 -16.79 5.20 -2.06
CA MET A 4 -15.81 5.07 -0.98
C MET A 4 -14.95 3.85 -1.22
N ASN A 5 -13.66 3.95 -0.88
CA ASN A 5 -12.80 2.76 -0.83
C ASN A 5 -13.49 1.63 -0.07
N ARG A 6 -13.39 0.43 -0.60
CA ARG A 6 -14.04 -0.74 -0.02
C ARG A 6 -13.01 -1.61 0.69
N ILE A 7 -13.30 -1.95 1.94
CA ILE A 7 -12.49 -2.88 2.72
C ILE A 7 -13.42 -3.97 3.26
N ASP A 8 -13.11 -5.22 2.94
CA ASP A 8 -13.86 -6.40 3.37
C ASP A 8 -12.93 -7.33 4.16
N HIS A 9 -13.46 -7.90 5.24
CA HIS A 9 -12.73 -8.82 6.11
C HIS A 9 -13.37 -10.19 6.12
N TYR A 10 -12.53 -11.21 6.03
CA TYR A 10 -12.92 -12.61 6.07
C TYR A 10 -12.05 -13.35 7.09
N LEU A 11 -12.63 -14.27 7.84
CA LEU A 11 -11.91 -15.14 8.77
C LEU A 11 -12.26 -16.59 8.44
N SER A 12 -11.24 -17.39 8.13
CA SER A 12 -11.43 -18.83 7.93
C SER A 12 -11.58 -19.56 9.27
N THR A 13 -12.13 -20.77 9.23
CA THR A 13 -12.21 -21.67 10.40
C THR A 13 -10.83 -22.09 10.90
N ASP A 14 -9.82 -22.04 10.04
CA ASP A 14 -8.45 -22.46 10.33
C ASP A 14 -7.57 -21.31 10.83
N GLY A 15 -8.20 -20.16 11.14
CA GLY A 15 -7.51 -19.02 11.73
C GLY A 15 -6.70 -18.19 10.75
N ILE A 16 -7.07 -18.15 9.46
CA ILE A 16 -6.51 -17.22 8.49
C ILE A 16 -7.48 -16.06 8.31
N ARG A 17 -7.00 -14.83 8.57
CA ARG A 17 -7.73 -13.59 8.26
C ARG A 17 -7.32 -13.11 6.87
N ILE A 18 -8.30 -12.81 6.04
CA ILE A 18 -8.09 -12.17 4.74
C ILE A 18 -8.80 -10.82 4.75
N THR A 19 -8.08 -9.77 4.43
CA THR A 19 -8.64 -8.44 4.22
C THR A 19 -8.40 -8.01 2.80
N VAL A 20 -9.45 -7.61 2.12
CA VAL A 20 -9.39 -7.11 0.74
C VAL A 20 -9.65 -5.61 0.76
N ALA A 21 -8.79 -4.86 0.09
CA ALA A 21 -8.93 -3.40 -0.07
C ALA A 21 -9.04 -3.05 -1.56
N ASP A 22 -10.09 -2.33 -1.93
CA ASP A 22 -10.27 -1.73 -3.25
C ASP A 22 -10.21 -0.22 -3.11
N VAL A 23 -9.15 0.38 -3.66
CA VAL A 23 -8.91 1.83 -3.64
C VAL A 23 -8.94 2.44 -5.05
N THR A 24 -9.66 1.80 -5.97
CA THR A 24 -9.70 2.18 -7.38
C THR A 24 -10.01 3.66 -7.58
N ASP A 25 -11.04 4.18 -6.90
CA ASP A 25 -11.44 5.57 -7.06
C ASP A 25 -10.43 6.56 -6.51
N ALA A 26 -9.81 6.24 -5.37
CA ALA A 26 -8.74 7.06 -4.82
C ALA A 26 -7.52 7.08 -5.73
N ALA A 27 -7.13 5.93 -6.29
CA ALA A 27 -5.99 5.82 -7.20
C ALA A 27 -6.23 6.57 -8.51
N ARG A 28 -7.42 6.44 -9.11
CA ARG A 28 -7.83 7.24 -10.29
C ARG A 28 -7.78 8.73 -9.99
N ARG A 29 -8.35 9.13 -8.86
CA ARG A 29 -8.39 10.52 -8.46
C ARG A 29 -6.99 11.09 -8.23
N ALA A 30 -6.08 10.32 -7.62
CA ALA A 30 -4.68 10.71 -7.46
C ALA A 30 -3.99 10.85 -8.82
N GLN A 31 -4.20 9.91 -9.76
CA GLN A 31 -3.68 10.00 -11.11
C GLN A 31 -4.13 11.29 -11.82
N GLU A 32 -5.43 11.62 -11.72
CA GLU A 32 -5.99 12.83 -12.33
C GLU A 32 -5.43 14.12 -11.71
N ILE A 33 -5.46 14.23 -10.37
CA ILE A 33 -5.06 15.46 -9.65
C ILE A 33 -3.58 15.76 -9.86
N HIS A 34 -2.74 14.73 -9.80
CA HIS A 34 -1.29 14.88 -9.91
C HIS A 34 -0.77 14.73 -11.35
N HIS A 35 -1.67 14.51 -12.34
CA HIS A 35 -1.33 14.27 -13.73
C HIS A 35 -0.27 13.19 -13.92
N LEU A 36 -0.43 12.06 -13.19
CA LEU A 36 0.60 11.03 -13.14
C LEU A 36 0.63 10.17 -14.41
N PRO A 37 1.83 9.96 -15.00
CA PRO A 37 2.05 8.92 -16.00
C PRO A 37 1.78 7.51 -15.43
N SER A 38 1.71 6.53 -16.32
CA SER A 38 1.27 5.16 -15.98
C SER A 38 2.09 4.52 -14.87
N LEU A 39 3.42 4.59 -14.93
CA LEU A 39 4.30 3.99 -13.91
C LEU A 39 4.09 4.63 -12.54
N SER A 40 4.18 5.95 -12.45
CA SER A 40 3.96 6.70 -11.21
C SER A 40 2.54 6.52 -10.68
N ALA A 41 1.54 6.48 -11.55
CA ALA A 41 0.14 6.28 -11.14
C ALA A 41 -0.08 4.91 -10.49
N VAL A 42 0.49 3.85 -11.08
CA VAL A 42 0.38 2.50 -10.54
C VAL A 42 1.15 2.39 -9.21
N ILE A 43 2.37 2.91 -9.15
CA ILE A 43 3.17 2.89 -7.91
C ILE A 43 2.43 3.62 -6.78
N LEU A 44 1.95 4.85 -7.02
CA LEU A 44 1.20 5.58 -6.01
C LEU A 44 -0.08 4.84 -5.61
N GLY A 45 -0.83 4.31 -6.58
CA GLY A 45 -2.04 3.53 -6.33
C GLY A 45 -1.78 2.31 -5.43
N LYS A 46 -0.71 1.58 -5.67
CA LYS A 46 -0.29 0.45 -4.82
C LYS A 46 0.10 0.91 -3.41
N VAL A 47 0.82 2.03 -3.27
CA VAL A 47 1.17 2.58 -1.94
C VAL A 47 -0.08 3.09 -1.20
N LEU A 48 -1.08 3.66 -1.90
CA LEU A 48 -2.39 4.00 -1.32
C LEU A 48 -3.14 2.75 -0.83
N ASN A 49 -3.11 1.67 -1.62
CA ASN A 49 -3.71 0.39 -1.21
C ASN A 49 -3.00 -0.21 0.01
N ALA A 50 -1.68 -0.17 0.04
CA ALA A 50 -0.88 -0.57 1.20
C ALA A 50 -1.26 0.21 2.47
N ALA A 51 -1.42 1.53 2.36
CA ALA A 51 -1.87 2.35 3.48
C ALA A 51 -3.28 1.96 3.95
N ALA A 52 -4.21 1.68 3.03
CA ALA A 52 -5.56 1.21 3.38
C ALA A 52 -5.51 -0.14 4.12
N ILE A 53 -4.70 -1.10 3.64
CA ILE A 53 -4.49 -2.39 4.29
C ILE A 53 -3.93 -2.21 5.69
N LEU A 54 -2.90 -1.39 5.88
CA LEU A 54 -2.28 -1.16 7.18
C LEU A 54 -3.18 -0.39 8.16
N ALA A 55 -4.18 0.34 7.66
CA ALA A 55 -5.18 1.05 8.46
C ALA A 55 -6.48 0.25 8.69
N MET A 56 -6.55 -1.00 8.22
CA MET A 56 -7.78 -1.79 8.21
C MET A 56 -8.42 -2.01 9.58
N ASP A 57 -7.61 -2.09 10.64
CA ASP A 57 -8.07 -2.31 12.01
C ASP A 57 -8.27 -0.98 12.78
N PHE A 58 -8.00 0.16 12.15
CA PHE A 58 -8.07 1.45 12.81
C PHE A 58 -9.51 1.94 12.89
N LYS A 59 -9.82 2.50 14.03
CA LYS A 59 -11.13 3.05 14.35
C LYS A 59 -10.99 4.55 14.61
N ASN A 60 -12.11 5.19 14.84
CA ASN A 60 -12.27 6.60 15.11
C ASN A 60 -10.99 7.37 15.46
N HIS A 61 -10.56 8.26 14.58
CA HIS A 61 -9.41 9.13 14.77
C HIS A 61 -8.02 8.44 14.81
N GLU A 62 -7.94 7.23 14.29
CA GLU A 62 -6.67 6.54 14.07
C GLU A 62 -6.31 6.52 12.60
N GLY A 63 -5.01 6.56 12.33
CA GLY A 63 -4.52 6.54 10.96
C GLY A 63 -3.10 6.03 10.85
N VAL A 64 -2.67 5.81 9.62
CA VAL A 64 -1.30 5.44 9.28
C VAL A 64 -0.77 6.39 8.22
N SER A 65 0.49 6.72 8.34
CA SER A 65 1.26 7.44 7.33
C SER A 65 2.41 6.55 6.87
N LEU A 66 2.49 6.32 5.58
CA LEU A 66 3.59 5.64 4.91
C LEU A 66 4.47 6.68 4.23
N LYS A 67 5.76 6.67 4.56
CA LYS A 67 6.76 7.45 3.86
C LYS A 67 7.79 6.50 3.27
N TRP A 68 7.73 6.35 1.97
CA TRP A 68 8.64 5.53 1.18
C TRP A 68 9.77 6.42 0.66
N VAL A 69 10.95 6.26 1.20
CA VAL A 69 12.12 7.03 0.75
C VAL A 69 12.97 6.10 -0.09
N THR A 70 13.01 6.35 -1.39
CA THR A 70 13.81 5.56 -2.33
C THR A 70 15.04 6.33 -2.79
N ASN A 71 16.04 5.63 -3.29
CA ASN A 71 17.16 6.24 -4.01
C ASN A 71 16.88 6.31 -5.53
N SER A 72 15.67 5.96 -5.96
CA SER A 72 15.24 6.14 -7.35
C SER A 72 14.94 7.60 -7.65
N PRO A 73 14.81 7.97 -8.93
CA PRO A 73 14.40 9.32 -9.31
C PRO A 73 13.05 9.78 -8.72
N LEU A 74 12.16 8.85 -8.33
CA LEU A 74 10.88 9.19 -7.68
C LEU A 74 11.04 9.93 -6.36
N GLY A 75 12.19 9.75 -5.66
CA GLY A 75 12.42 10.35 -4.36
C GLY A 75 11.52 9.75 -3.28
N THR A 76 10.68 10.59 -2.69
CA THR A 76 9.73 10.18 -1.64
C THR A 76 8.36 9.88 -2.24
N ILE A 77 7.78 8.74 -1.83
CA ILE A 77 6.38 8.41 -2.05
C ILE A 77 5.69 8.47 -0.69
N HIS A 78 4.58 9.19 -0.62
CA HIS A 78 3.85 9.38 0.64
C HIS A 78 2.40 8.94 0.48
N ALA A 79 1.88 8.19 1.45
CA ALA A 79 0.47 7.88 1.55
C ALA A 79 0.00 7.90 3.00
N ASP A 80 -1.17 8.48 3.21
CA ASP A 80 -1.88 8.44 4.48
C ASP A 80 -3.18 7.66 4.31
N ALA A 81 -3.54 6.87 5.31
CA ALA A 81 -4.86 6.31 5.45
C ALA A 81 -5.45 6.66 6.80
N TYR A 82 -6.73 7.03 6.80
CA TYR A 82 -7.46 7.44 7.97
C TYR A 82 -8.75 6.63 8.10
N GLU A 83 -8.96 6.05 9.26
CA GLU A 83 -10.12 5.19 9.54
C GLU A 83 -10.30 4.05 8.52
N GLY A 84 -9.22 3.58 7.90
CA GLY A 84 -9.24 2.53 6.88
C GLY A 84 -9.98 2.86 5.57
N ARG A 85 -10.59 4.05 5.45
CA ARG A 85 -11.47 4.40 4.32
C ARG A 85 -11.00 5.57 3.49
N TYR A 86 -10.30 6.51 4.11
CA TYR A 86 -9.81 7.70 3.44
C TYR A 86 -8.32 7.54 3.18
N VAL A 87 -7.95 7.56 1.92
CA VAL A 87 -6.53 7.51 1.53
C VAL A 87 -6.18 8.73 0.70
N ARG A 88 -4.96 9.21 0.86
CA ARG A 88 -4.36 10.25 0.04
C ARG A 88 -2.86 10.03 -0.07
N GLY A 89 -2.25 10.58 -1.08
CA GLY A 89 -0.80 10.46 -1.23
C GLY A 89 -0.25 11.23 -2.41
N PHE A 90 1.06 11.24 -2.53
CA PHE A 90 1.78 11.86 -3.65
C PHE A 90 3.12 11.19 -3.87
N ILE A 91 3.70 11.44 -5.03
CA ILE A 91 5.09 11.14 -5.37
C ILE A 91 5.83 12.47 -5.53
N GLU A 92 7.01 12.58 -4.94
CA GLU A 92 7.81 13.80 -4.97
C GLU A 92 8.22 14.17 -6.41
N ASN A 93 8.73 13.22 -7.17
CA ASN A 93 9.16 13.41 -8.55
C ASN A 93 8.55 12.31 -9.43
N PRO A 94 7.33 12.49 -9.97
CA PRO A 94 6.75 11.53 -10.92
C PRO A 94 7.66 11.36 -12.15
N ASP A 95 7.61 10.16 -12.77
CA ASP A 95 8.29 9.92 -14.03
C ASP A 95 7.74 10.82 -15.17
N ASP A 96 8.47 10.93 -16.26
CA ASP A 96 8.13 11.80 -17.39
C ASP A 96 7.15 11.16 -18.41
N GLY A 97 6.66 9.96 -18.14
CA GLY A 97 5.75 9.22 -19.01
C GLY A 97 6.43 8.45 -20.14
N THR A 98 7.75 8.44 -20.22
CA THR A 98 8.49 7.67 -21.22
C THR A 98 8.62 6.20 -20.86
N ILE A 99 8.43 5.85 -19.58
CA ILE A 99 8.57 4.50 -19.06
C ILE A 99 7.18 3.87 -18.86
N PRO A 100 6.83 2.83 -19.64
CA PRO A 100 5.57 2.13 -19.41
C PRO A 100 5.62 1.34 -18.09
N TYR A 101 4.47 1.21 -17.44
CA TYR A 101 4.39 0.35 -16.27
C TYR A 101 4.68 -1.11 -16.65
N THR A 102 5.59 -1.72 -15.92
CA THR A 102 5.78 -3.16 -15.83
C THR A 102 6.13 -3.53 -14.38
N PRO A 103 5.85 -4.76 -13.91
CA PRO A 103 6.27 -5.20 -12.59
C PRO A 103 7.78 -5.06 -12.35
N ALA A 104 8.59 -5.28 -13.38
CA ALA A 104 10.04 -5.12 -13.31
C ALA A 104 10.47 -3.66 -13.12
N GLU A 105 9.83 -2.73 -13.80
CA GLU A 105 10.09 -1.30 -13.60
C GLU A 105 9.60 -0.86 -12.22
N GLU A 106 8.42 -1.29 -11.77
CA GLU A 106 7.96 -1.01 -10.40
C GLU A 106 9.01 -1.45 -9.37
N ALA A 107 9.42 -2.71 -9.40
CA ALA A 107 10.41 -3.25 -8.46
C ALA A 107 11.71 -2.43 -8.50
N LYS A 108 12.21 -2.08 -9.68
CA LYS A 108 13.40 -1.26 -9.84
C LYS A 108 13.26 0.15 -9.22
N TRP A 109 12.08 0.75 -9.27
CA TRP A 109 11.88 2.12 -8.80
C TRP A 109 11.48 2.20 -7.32
N VAL A 110 10.85 1.15 -6.79
CA VAL A 110 10.35 1.10 -5.40
C VAL A 110 11.40 0.58 -4.42
N SER A 111 12.22 -0.41 -4.82
CA SER A 111 13.11 -1.16 -3.91
C SER A 111 14.54 -0.64 -3.79
N GLN A 112 14.91 0.46 -4.45
CA GLN A 112 16.29 0.94 -4.46
C GLN A 112 16.76 1.46 -3.09
N ARG A 113 17.42 0.60 -2.30
CA ARG A 113 18.21 0.94 -1.09
C ARG A 113 17.64 2.10 -0.28
N GLY A 114 16.37 2.04 0.00
CA GLY A 114 15.67 3.07 0.74
C GLY A 114 15.10 2.55 2.04
N LYS A 115 14.17 3.33 2.59
CA LYS A 115 13.46 2.98 3.84
C LYS A 115 11.97 3.23 3.70
N LEU A 116 11.19 2.31 4.24
CA LEU A 116 9.78 2.50 4.53
C LEU A 116 9.62 2.92 5.98
N PHE A 117 9.13 4.13 6.20
CA PHE A 117 8.70 4.61 7.51
C PHE A 117 7.18 4.44 7.61
N VAL A 118 6.73 3.81 8.67
CA VAL A 118 5.32 3.66 9.00
C VAL A 118 5.04 4.37 10.31
N THR A 119 4.21 5.40 10.26
CA THR A 119 3.78 6.16 11.43
C THR A 119 2.33 5.82 11.73
N ARG A 120 2.07 5.26 12.90
CA ARG A 120 0.72 5.03 13.42
C ARG A 120 0.37 6.15 14.38
N TYR A 121 -0.78 6.77 14.21
CA TYR A 121 -1.20 7.90 15.03
C TYR A 121 -2.66 7.76 15.47
N SER A 122 -2.95 8.31 16.64
CA SER A 122 -4.29 8.47 17.18
C SER A 122 -4.37 9.77 17.99
N LEU A 123 -5.57 10.27 18.26
CA LEU A 123 -5.74 11.50 19.06
C LEU A 123 -5.27 11.37 20.51
N LEU A 124 -5.20 10.17 21.03
CA LEU A 124 -4.97 9.91 22.46
C LEU A 124 -3.58 9.38 22.79
N LYS A 125 -2.73 9.12 21.81
CA LYS A 125 -1.41 8.53 22.00
C LYS A 125 -0.35 9.25 21.19
N MET A 126 0.88 9.24 21.70
CA MET A 126 2.03 9.69 20.91
C MET A 126 2.15 8.84 19.63
N PRO A 127 2.44 9.44 18.50
CA PRO A 127 2.65 8.70 17.26
C PRO A 127 3.78 7.66 17.44
N TYR A 128 3.52 6.46 16.96
CA TYR A 128 4.53 5.41 16.91
C TYR A 128 5.10 5.32 15.49
N VAL A 129 6.42 5.44 15.39
CA VAL A 129 7.13 5.36 14.10
C VAL A 129 8.00 4.12 14.10
N SER A 130 7.83 3.29 13.07
CA SER A 130 8.75 2.20 12.75
C SER A 130 9.36 2.42 11.37
N ALA A 131 10.55 1.88 11.17
CA ALA A 131 11.25 1.97 9.90
C ALA A 131 11.89 0.63 9.55
N VAL A 132 11.76 0.23 8.29
CA VAL A 132 12.42 -0.96 7.73
C VAL A 132 13.18 -0.57 6.48
N ASP A 133 14.25 -1.29 6.19
CA ASP A 133 14.94 -1.16 4.91
C ASP A 133 14.03 -1.74 3.81
N LEU A 134 14.01 -1.11 2.65
CA LEU A 134 13.25 -1.61 1.50
C LEU A 134 13.91 -2.89 1.00
N ALA A 135 13.12 -3.96 0.95
CA ALA A 135 13.53 -5.21 0.35
C ALA A 135 13.58 -5.11 -1.18
N ASP A 136 14.24 -6.07 -1.81
CA ASP A 136 14.15 -6.25 -3.26
C ASP A 136 12.75 -6.79 -3.58
N GLY A 137 12.04 -6.10 -4.46
CA GLY A 137 10.69 -6.49 -4.86
C GLY A 137 9.80 -5.29 -5.19
N ASP A 138 8.54 -5.57 -5.36
CA ASP A 138 7.50 -4.57 -5.61
C ASP A 138 6.94 -3.97 -4.31
N THR A 139 5.94 -3.11 -4.44
CA THR A 139 5.27 -2.47 -3.30
C THR A 139 4.68 -3.51 -2.32
N ALA A 140 4.05 -4.58 -2.83
CA ALA A 140 3.42 -5.60 -1.98
C ALA A 140 4.45 -6.39 -1.17
N SER A 141 5.58 -6.77 -1.79
CA SER A 141 6.70 -7.44 -1.13
C SER A 141 7.26 -6.61 0.02
N CYS A 142 7.52 -5.32 -0.21
CA CYS A 142 8.01 -4.41 0.83
C CYS A 142 7.04 -4.28 2.01
N VAL A 143 5.72 -4.27 1.76
CA VAL A 143 4.69 -4.22 2.83
C VAL A 143 4.63 -5.54 3.58
N SER A 144 4.71 -6.69 2.88
CA SER A 144 4.77 -8.01 3.52
C SER A 144 5.95 -8.10 4.48
N ASP A 145 7.14 -7.68 4.04
CA ASP A 145 8.35 -7.68 4.86
C ASP A 145 8.23 -6.75 6.08
N TYR A 146 7.61 -5.57 5.88
CA TYR A 146 7.32 -4.68 6.99
C TYR A 146 6.45 -5.35 8.06
N ILE A 147 5.33 -5.96 7.66
CA ILE A 147 4.39 -6.57 8.61
C ILE A 147 5.04 -7.77 9.31
N ASN A 148 5.74 -8.62 8.56
CA ASN A 148 6.40 -9.80 9.11
C ASN A 148 7.51 -9.43 10.11
N SER A 149 8.26 -8.35 9.86
CA SER A 149 9.37 -7.93 10.72
C SER A 149 8.91 -7.06 11.90
N SER A 150 7.99 -6.13 11.68
CA SER A 150 7.58 -5.12 12.67
C SER A 150 6.39 -5.56 13.52
N ASP A 151 5.40 -6.21 12.91
CA ASP A 151 4.19 -6.66 13.60
C ASP A 151 4.27 -8.13 14.05
N GLN A 152 5.31 -8.85 13.62
CA GLN A 152 5.57 -10.27 13.95
C GLN A 152 4.36 -11.17 13.63
N THR A 153 3.53 -10.76 12.68
CA THR A 153 2.37 -11.52 12.22
C THR A 153 2.70 -12.10 10.87
N LEU A 154 2.69 -13.43 10.75
CA LEU A 154 2.93 -14.09 9.46
C LEU A 154 1.87 -13.64 8.47
N SER A 155 2.31 -12.92 7.45
CA SER A 155 1.43 -12.22 6.52
C SER A 155 1.94 -12.30 5.11
N HIS A 156 1.00 -12.36 4.17
CA HIS A 156 1.24 -12.26 2.74
C HIS A 156 0.37 -11.15 2.16
N VAL A 157 0.96 -10.27 1.36
CA VAL A 157 0.29 -9.13 0.73
C VAL A 157 0.42 -9.25 -0.78
N GLU A 158 -0.70 -9.05 -1.48
CA GLU A 158 -0.73 -8.88 -2.92
C GLU A 158 -1.49 -7.59 -3.26
N ILE A 159 -0.94 -6.79 -4.17
CA ILE A 159 -1.56 -5.55 -4.63
C ILE A 159 -1.40 -5.46 -6.13
N GLU A 160 -2.53 -5.37 -6.86
CA GLU A 160 -2.52 -5.37 -8.30
C GLU A 160 -3.25 -4.16 -8.89
N ALA A 161 -2.76 -3.75 -10.05
CA ALA A 161 -3.33 -2.68 -10.86
C ALA A 161 -3.73 -3.21 -12.25
N LEU A 162 -4.90 -2.82 -12.69
CA LEU A 162 -5.31 -2.96 -14.08
C LEU A 162 -5.36 -1.56 -14.71
N THR A 163 -4.66 -1.38 -15.82
CA THR A 163 -4.66 -0.13 -16.60
C THR A 163 -5.23 -0.36 -18.00
N ASP A 164 -5.75 0.71 -18.61
CA ASP A 164 -6.08 0.72 -20.02
C ASP A 164 -4.83 0.90 -20.91
N LYS A 165 -5.06 0.97 -22.22
CA LYS A 165 -3.97 1.14 -23.19
C LYS A 165 -3.26 2.51 -23.12
N GLU A 166 -3.92 3.49 -22.52
CA GLU A 166 -3.39 4.82 -22.27
C GLU A 166 -2.68 4.94 -20.90
N GLY A 167 -2.63 3.84 -20.13
CA GLY A 167 -2.01 3.81 -18.80
C GLY A 167 -2.87 4.39 -17.69
N LYS A 168 -4.18 4.57 -17.92
CA LYS A 168 -5.12 5.00 -16.88
C LYS A 168 -5.55 3.83 -16.02
N ILE A 169 -5.65 4.04 -14.72
CA ILE A 169 -6.07 3.01 -13.77
C ILE A 169 -7.53 2.63 -14.01
N ILE A 170 -7.78 1.36 -14.36
CA ILE A 170 -9.11 0.75 -14.41
C ILE A 170 -9.48 0.19 -13.04
N ARG A 171 -8.53 -0.50 -12.39
CA ARG A 171 -8.72 -1.07 -11.05
C ARG A 171 -7.43 -1.03 -10.25
N MET A 172 -7.58 -0.83 -8.94
CA MET A 172 -6.51 -0.87 -7.95
C MET A 172 -7.03 -1.58 -6.71
N ALA A 173 -6.61 -2.82 -6.53
CA ALA A 173 -7.06 -3.63 -5.40
C ALA A 173 -5.93 -4.52 -4.87
N GLY A 174 -6.03 -4.89 -3.62
CA GLY A 174 -5.08 -5.78 -2.99
C GLY A 174 -5.71 -6.55 -1.83
N PHE A 175 -4.98 -7.51 -1.32
CA PHE A 175 -5.37 -8.22 -0.11
C PHE A 175 -4.17 -8.49 0.78
N ILE A 176 -4.46 -8.71 2.03
CA ILE A 176 -3.54 -9.28 3.00
C ILE A 176 -4.15 -10.56 3.57
N ALA A 177 -3.38 -11.64 3.56
CA ALA A 177 -3.66 -12.85 4.32
C ALA A 177 -2.77 -12.86 5.56
N GLN A 178 -3.35 -13.13 6.73
CA GLN A 178 -2.64 -13.12 8.01
C GLN A 178 -2.98 -14.37 8.81
N LEU A 179 -1.95 -15.02 9.33
CA LEU A 179 -2.16 -16.11 10.27
C LEU A 179 -2.46 -15.55 11.65
N MET A 180 -3.65 -15.85 12.17
CA MET A 180 -4.05 -15.48 13.53
C MET A 180 -3.29 -16.32 14.56
N PRO A 181 -3.17 -15.88 15.83
CA PRO A 181 -2.36 -16.55 16.84
C PRO A 181 -2.70 -18.04 17.07
N GLU A 182 -3.96 -18.43 16.85
CA GLU A 182 -4.45 -19.80 17.00
C GLU A 182 -4.57 -20.54 15.65
N GLY A 183 -4.10 -19.95 14.56
CA GLY A 183 -4.19 -20.52 13.22
C GLY A 183 -3.18 -21.65 12.97
N ASP A 184 -3.52 -22.55 12.06
CA ASP A 184 -2.65 -23.67 11.68
C ASP A 184 -1.54 -23.18 10.73
N LYS A 185 -0.30 -23.12 11.24
CA LYS A 185 0.89 -22.73 10.47
C LYS A 185 1.18 -23.60 9.24
N LYS A 186 0.61 -24.79 9.16
CA LYS A 186 0.84 -25.69 8.00
C LYS A 186 0.01 -25.29 6.79
N LEU A 187 -1.01 -24.46 6.97
CA LEU A 187 -1.92 -24.00 5.93
C LEU A 187 -1.51 -22.62 5.36
N PHE A 188 -0.51 -21.98 5.94
CA PHE A 188 0.03 -20.68 5.53
C PHE A 188 1.43 -20.85 4.91
#